data_6ee2ccba9292c0ab1a5711400ff56e29
#
_entry.id   6ee2ccba9292c0ab1a5711400ff56e29
#
_cell.length_a   1.000
_cell.length_b   1.000
_cell.length_c   1.000
_cell.angle_alpha   90.00
_cell.angle_beta   90.00
_cell.angle_gamma   90.00
#
_symmetry.space_group_name_H-M   'P 1'
#
loop_
_entity.id
_entity.type
_entity.pdbx_description
1 polymer ?
#
loop_
_entity_poly.entity_id
_entity_poly.type
_entity_poly.pdbx_seq_one_letter_code
_entity_poly.pdbx_strand_id
1 'polypeptide(L)'
;MKRIIALVLMLVIAFTFVISATGCDLFGGGKKETADFVMPEGGYDGSAVTIRFYHQMGAKLKAILDTAIADFNAIYPNITIEHQSFGDYNGVRDQIKTEIAVGNQPHLAYCYPDHVALYNMAGAVQTLDVFMNDGTVGYTQAQLDDFVQAYLNEGKAFGDGKTYCLPISKSTEVLYYNKTFFEENNLTVPTTWEEMEAVCKKIKEIEPTCIPLGYDSESNWFITMCEQYGSPYTSASGENFLFNNQTNIDFVTKFRTWFQNKWVTTEELSGGYTSALFTGDSSSSSEGSEATKGTRCYMCIGSTGGATYQQPKQTNNVYEFEVGIASIPQVNPAQPKVISQGPSICMFKQENPQEMVAAWLFAKFLTTDHTFQGSYSISNGYAPVIKSVKNNKAYADFLAKADKDGTANITAYAVKVAIEQEKAYYASPAFNGSSVARDQVGLLLQKVFTLPDNGLEAAIKKAFQDAVDECKYQSGQ
;
A
#
# COMPACT_ATOMS: atom_id res chain seq x y z
N MET A 1 -64.12 13.48 11.24
CA MET A 1 -62.67 13.07 11.43
C MET A 1 -62.34 11.67 10.92
N LYS A 2 -63.00 10.58 11.26
CA LYS A 2 -62.73 9.22 10.80
C LYS A 2 -62.78 9.00 9.28
N ARG A 3 -63.65 9.70 8.52
CA ARG A 3 -63.73 9.60 7.04
C ARG A 3 -62.61 10.37 6.31
N ILE A 4 -62.06 11.43 6.89
CA ILE A 4 -60.95 12.21 6.33
C ILE A 4 -59.61 11.46 6.51
N ILE A 5 -59.45 10.78 7.65
CA ILE A 5 -58.28 9.96 7.92
C ILE A 5 -58.18 8.75 6.96
N ALA A 6 -59.35 8.14 6.64
CA ALA A 6 -59.38 7.04 5.68
C ALA A 6 -59.05 7.47 4.24
N LEU A 7 -59.45 8.69 3.83
CA LEU A 7 -59.09 9.23 2.50
C LEU A 7 -57.62 9.61 2.40
N VAL A 8 -57.02 10.13 3.46
CA VAL A 8 -55.56 10.44 3.49
C VAL A 8 -54.72 9.16 3.49
N LEU A 9 -55.17 8.11 4.22
CA LEU A 9 -54.49 6.82 4.17
C LEU A 9 -54.57 6.13 2.79
N MET A 10 -55.71 6.22 2.09
CA MET A 10 -55.85 5.70 0.72
C MET A 10 -54.98 6.47 -0.29
N LEU A 11 -54.86 7.80 -0.14
CA LEU A 11 -53.96 8.60 -0.99
C LEU A 11 -52.46 8.29 -0.76
N VAL A 12 -52.06 8.03 0.48
CA VAL A 12 -50.65 7.64 0.80
C VAL A 12 -50.36 6.24 0.27
N ILE A 13 -51.30 5.29 0.35
CA ILE A 13 -51.14 3.94 -0.20
C ILE A 13 -51.13 3.96 -1.73
N ALA A 14 -51.95 4.81 -2.37
CA ALA A 14 -51.95 4.96 -3.82
C ALA A 14 -50.64 5.62 -4.32
N PHE A 15 -50.06 6.55 -3.56
CA PHE A 15 -48.75 7.17 -3.91
C PHE A 15 -47.58 6.19 -3.73
N THR A 16 -47.62 5.31 -2.73
CA THR A 16 -46.61 4.24 -2.57
C THR A 16 -46.68 3.16 -3.64
N PHE A 17 -47.89 2.85 -4.17
CA PHE A 17 -48.05 1.86 -5.24
C PHE A 17 -47.64 2.40 -6.63
N VAL A 18 -47.76 3.72 -6.88
CA VAL A 18 -47.26 4.34 -8.14
C VAL A 18 -45.73 4.43 -8.16
N ILE A 19 -45.09 4.62 -6.99
CA ILE A 19 -43.61 4.59 -6.88
C ILE A 19 -43.08 3.16 -7.04
N SER A 20 -43.83 2.12 -6.64
CA SER A 20 -43.43 0.72 -6.79
C SER A 20 -43.58 0.19 -8.22
N ALA A 21 -44.40 0.82 -9.07
CA ALA A 21 -44.63 0.38 -10.46
C ALA A 21 -43.64 1.05 -11.48
N THR A 22 -43.00 2.13 -11.08
CA THR A 22 -41.96 2.79 -11.89
C THR A 22 -40.51 2.52 -11.38
N GLY A 23 -40.39 1.73 -10.30
CA GLY A 23 -39.12 1.44 -9.64
C GLY A 23 -38.34 0.24 -10.20
N CYS A 24 -38.82 -0.44 -11.24
CA CYS A 24 -38.14 -1.61 -11.81
C CYS A 24 -37.13 -1.31 -12.95
N ASP A 25 -37.00 -0.03 -13.33
CA ASP A 25 -35.97 0.34 -14.35
C ASP A 25 -34.84 1.26 -13.83
N LEU A 26 -34.80 1.52 -12.51
CA LEU A 26 -33.76 2.38 -11.94
C LEU A 26 -32.44 1.63 -11.59
N PHE A 27 -32.41 0.30 -11.71
CA PHE A 27 -31.20 -0.52 -11.55
C PHE A 27 -30.84 -1.35 -12.80
N GLY A 28 -31.55 -1.17 -13.87
CA GLY A 28 -31.18 -1.61 -15.22
C GLY A 28 -30.26 -0.58 -15.85
N GLY A 29 -29.20 -0.19 -15.19
CA GLY A 29 -28.11 0.57 -15.79
C GLY A 29 -27.41 -0.30 -16.81
N GLY A 30 -27.90 -0.32 -18.05
CA GLY A 30 -27.08 -0.68 -19.18
C GLY A 30 -25.78 0.10 -19.00
N LYS A 31 -24.61 -0.58 -19.02
CA LYS A 31 -23.30 0.05 -19.12
C LYS A 31 -23.41 1.06 -20.26
N LYS A 32 -23.55 2.35 -19.96
CA LYS A 32 -23.16 3.37 -20.92
C LYS A 32 -21.69 3.11 -21.14
N GLU A 33 -21.33 2.53 -22.26
CA GLU A 33 -19.96 2.61 -22.75
C GLU A 33 -19.68 4.12 -22.82
N THR A 34 -19.00 4.64 -21.82
CA THR A 34 -18.49 5.99 -21.85
C THR A 34 -17.44 5.97 -22.95
N ALA A 35 -17.67 6.76 -24.01
CA ALA A 35 -16.71 6.91 -25.10
C ALA A 35 -15.31 7.13 -24.51
N ASP A 36 -14.30 6.53 -25.13
CA ASP A 36 -12.91 6.75 -24.74
C ASP A 36 -12.62 8.26 -24.77
N PHE A 37 -11.86 8.74 -23.78
CA PHE A 37 -11.46 10.14 -23.73
C PHE A 37 -10.66 10.50 -25.00
N VAL A 38 -11.07 11.61 -25.62
CA VAL A 38 -10.38 12.17 -26.78
C VAL A 38 -9.63 13.42 -26.33
N MET A 39 -8.32 13.43 -26.53
CA MET A 39 -7.47 14.57 -26.20
C MET A 39 -7.90 15.80 -27.00
N PRO A 40 -8.16 16.95 -26.35
CA PRO A 40 -8.41 18.20 -27.05
C PRO A 40 -7.21 18.60 -27.93
N GLU A 41 -7.48 19.19 -29.10
CA GLU A 41 -6.44 19.71 -29.99
C GLU A 41 -5.60 20.76 -29.24
N GLY A 42 -4.28 20.57 -29.23
CA GLY A 42 -3.35 21.43 -28.50
C GLY A 42 -3.26 21.16 -26.98
N GLY A 43 -4.01 20.20 -26.44
CA GLY A 43 -3.98 19.84 -25.02
C GLY A 43 -4.74 20.85 -24.14
N TYR A 44 -4.06 21.40 -23.13
CA TYR A 44 -4.66 22.41 -22.23
C TYR A 44 -4.69 23.79 -22.90
N ASP A 45 -5.88 24.38 -22.97
CA ASP A 45 -6.12 25.66 -23.70
C ASP A 45 -5.90 26.91 -22.84
N GLY A 46 -5.53 26.74 -21.55
CA GLY A 46 -5.33 27.87 -20.62
C GLY A 46 -6.59 28.35 -19.91
N SER A 47 -7.72 27.68 -20.07
CA SER A 47 -8.97 28.02 -19.37
C SER A 47 -8.85 27.82 -17.86
N ALA A 48 -9.60 28.63 -17.09
CA ALA A 48 -9.62 28.49 -15.63
C ALA A 48 -10.37 27.20 -15.24
N VAL A 49 -9.69 26.30 -14.53
CA VAL A 49 -10.25 25.03 -14.06
C VAL A 49 -9.84 24.75 -12.62
N THR A 50 -10.65 23.96 -11.92
CA THR A 50 -10.38 23.54 -10.54
C THR A 50 -10.29 22.01 -10.51
N ILE A 51 -9.18 21.49 -9.97
CA ILE A 51 -8.89 20.07 -9.84
C ILE A 51 -8.98 19.66 -8.37
N ARG A 52 -9.85 18.69 -8.06
CA ARG A 52 -9.94 18.08 -6.72
C ARG A 52 -8.99 16.89 -6.62
N PHE A 53 -8.16 16.89 -5.59
CA PHE A 53 -7.20 15.82 -5.30
C PHE A 53 -7.38 15.28 -3.89
N TYR A 54 -7.67 13.97 -3.76
CA TYR A 54 -7.89 13.30 -2.49
C TYR A 54 -6.68 12.45 -2.10
N HIS A 55 -6.27 12.55 -0.82
CA HIS A 55 -5.09 11.87 -0.31
C HIS A 55 -5.22 11.56 1.19
N GLN A 56 -4.21 10.88 1.75
CA GLN A 56 -4.10 10.56 3.18
C GLN A 56 -2.95 11.31 3.88
N MET A 57 -2.31 12.28 3.25
CA MET A 57 -1.13 12.96 3.77
C MET A 57 -1.41 13.66 5.10
N GLY A 58 -0.58 13.36 6.11
CA GLY A 58 -0.52 14.14 7.35
C GLY A 58 0.15 15.51 7.16
N ALA A 59 0.17 16.33 8.21
CA ALA A 59 0.57 17.73 8.15
C ALA A 59 1.93 17.98 7.47
N LYS A 60 2.95 17.15 7.75
CA LYS A 60 4.30 17.31 7.17
C LYS A 60 4.33 17.09 5.64
N LEU A 61 3.68 16.04 5.17
CA LEU A 61 3.60 15.74 3.73
C LEU A 61 2.68 16.70 3.00
N LYS A 62 1.62 17.16 3.67
CA LYS A 62 0.74 18.20 3.15
C LYS A 62 1.49 19.49 2.86
N ALA A 63 2.38 19.94 3.75
CA ALA A 63 3.20 21.14 3.52
C ALA A 63 4.13 21.00 2.29
N ILE A 64 4.63 19.79 2.01
CA ILE A 64 5.42 19.50 0.80
C ILE A 64 4.52 19.57 -0.45
N LEU A 65 3.29 19.03 -0.35
CA LEU A 65 2.31 19.12 -1.43
C LEU A 65 1.91 20.57 -1.70
N ASP A 66 1.66 21.38 -0.65
CA ASP A 66 1.34 22.82 -0.78
C ASP A 66 2.44 23.58 -1.54
N THR A 67 3.72 23.24 -1.27
CA THR A 67 4.87 23.79 -2.01
C THR A 67 4.85 23.34 -3.47
N ALA A 68 4.62 22.06 -3.73
CA ALA A 68 4.55 21.52 -5.09
C ALA A 68 3.39 22.15 -5.89
N ILE A 69 2.25 22.41 -5.25
CA ILE A 69 1.12 23.13 -5.87
C ILE A 69 1.52 24.56 -6.24
N ALA A 70 2.23 25.27 -5.36
CA ALA A 70 2.72 26.61 -5.67
C ALA A 70 3.68 26.63 -6.86
N ASP A 71 4.61 25.67 -6.93
CA ASP A 71 5.54 25.52 -8.05
C ASP A 71 4.80 25.15 -9.35
N PHE A 72 3.80 24.26 -9.28
CA PHE A 72 2.94 23.92 -10.41
C PHE A 72 2.14 25.12 -10.91
N ASN A 73 1.57 25.92 -9.98
CA ASN A 73 0.81 27.13 -10.32
C ASN A 73 1.67 28.25 -10.93
N ALA A 74 2.97 28.26 -10.66
CA ALA A 74 3.88 29.16 -11.36
C ALA A 74 4.00 28.84 -12.86
N ILE A 75 3.75 27.58 -13.25
CA ILE A 75 3.74 27.11 -14.66
C ILE A 75 2.33 27.24 -15.25
N TYR A 76 1.30 26.86 -14.46
CA TYR A 76 -0.10 26.81 -14.89
C TYR A 76 -1.00 27.67 -13.98
N PRO A 77 -0.96 29.00 -14.08
CA PRO A 77 -1.60 29.92 -13.13
C PRO A 77 -3.15 29.85 -13.14
N ASN A 78 -3.73 29.27 -14.18
CA ASN A 78 -5.19 29.16 -14.31
C ASN A 78 -5.74 27.80 -13.83
N ILE A 79 -4.87 26.91 -13.33
CA ILE A 79 -5.29 25.63 -12.74
C ILE A 79 -5.28 25.77 -11.23
N THR A 80 -6.44 25.69 -10.60
CA THR A 80 -6.56 25.64 -9.13
C THR A 80 -6.54 24.20 -8.67
N ILE A 81 -5.71 23.88 -7.68
CA ILE A 81 -5.69 22.54 -7.05
C ILE A 81 -6.32 22.63 -5.66
N GLU A 82 -7.47 21.99 -5.50
CA GLU A 82 -8.14 21.80 -4.21
C GLU A 82 -7.82 20.39 -3.72
N HIS A 83 -7.09 20.26 -2.61
CA HIS A 83 -6.74 18.96 -2.09
C HIS A 83 -7.30 18.72 -0.69
N GLN A 84 -7.64 17.47 -0.39
CA GLN A 84 -8.23 17.08 0.89
C GLN A 84 -7.64 15.76 1.40
N SER A 85 -7.32 15.74 2.70
CA SER A 85 -6.90 14.52 3.40
C SER A 85 -8.09 13.84 4.08
N PHE A 86 -8.17 12.51 3.95
CA PHE A 86 -9.18 11.65 4.57
C PHE A 86 -8.60 10.69 5.61
N GLY A 87 -7.48 11.06 6.23
CA GLY A 87 -6.86 10.34 7.32
C GLY A 87 -5.96 9.19 6.88
N ASP A 88 -6.51 8.13 6.35
CA ASP A 88 -5.78 6.96 5.85
C ASP A 88 -6.24 6.53 4.45
N TYR A 89 -5.62 5.47 3.91
CA TYR A 89 -5.97 4.97 2.57
C TYR A 89 -7.39 4.39 2.50
N ASN A 90 -7.90 3.80 3.57
CA ASN A 90 -9.26 3.28 3.64
C ASN A 90 -10.28 4.43 3.66
N GLY A 91 -9.98 5.50 4.40
CA GLY A 91 -10.79 6.73 4.41
C GLY A 91 -10.90 7.36 3.02
N VAL A 92 -9.78 7.45 2.28
CA VAL A 92 -9.78 7.91 0.87
C VAL A 92 -10.62 6.98 0.00
N ARG A 93 -10.42 5.66 0.12
CA ARG A 93 -11.17 4.65 -0.66
C ARG A 93 -12.68 4.77 -0.45
N ASP A 94 -13.12 4.81 0.80
CA ASP A 94 -14.53 4.76 1.13
C ASP A 94 -15.25 6.08 0.80
N GLN A 95 -14.55 7.22 0.92
CA GLN A 95 -15.05 8.50 0.44
C GLN A 95 -15.26 8.48 -1.08
N ILE A 96 -14.28 8.02 -1.84
CA ILE A 96 -14.37 7.93 -3.31
C ILE A 96 -15.50 7.00 -3.74
N LYS A 97 -15.65 5.83 -3.12
CA LYS A 97 -16.80 4.92 -3.39
C LYS A 97 -18.13 5.63 -3.25
N THR A 98 -18.28 6.41 -2.18
CA THR A 98 -19.50 7.17 -1.91
C THR A 98 -19.74 8.23 -2.98
N GLU A 99 -18.71 8.94 -3.41
CA GLU A 99 -18.83 9.99 -4.42
C GLU A 99 -19.04 9.45 -5.84
N ILE A 100 -18.43 8.31 -6.19
CA ILE A 100 -18.69 7.62 -7.46
C ILE A 100 -20.18 7.25 -7.57
N ALA A 101 -20.81 6.80 -6.49
CA ALA A 101 -22.21 6.40 -6.50
C ALA A 101 -23.19 7.55 -6.87
N VAL A 102 -22.75 8.80 -6.67
CA VAL A 102 -23.54 10.01 -6.99
C VAL A 102 -22.94 10.85 -8.14
N GLY A 103 -21.90 10.34 -8.81
CA GLY A 103 -21.25 11.01 -9.94
C GLY A 103 -20.44 12.26 -9.55
N ASN A 104 -19.95 12.34 -8.30
CA ASN A 104 -19.20 13.49 -7.76
C ASN A 104 -17.75 13.13 -7.39
N GLN A 105 -17.16 12.13 -8.03
CA GLN A 105 -15.79 11.69 -7.76
C GLN A 105 -14.77 12.82 -7.98
N PRO A 106 -13.60 12.83 -7.27
CA PRO A 106 -12.53 13.80 -7.49
C PRO A 106 -11.91 13.60 -8.88
N HIS A 107 -11.03 14.53 -9.29
CA HIS A 107 -10.24 14.38 -10.52
C HIS A 107 -9.09 13.39 -10.33
N LEU A 108 -8.42 13.47 -9.17
CA LEU A 108 -7.26 12.67 -8.82
C LEU A 108 -7.41 12.12 -7.39
N ALA A 109 -6.83 10.95 -7.16
CA ALA A 109 -6.71 10.43 -5.81
C ALA A 109 -5.45 9.58 -5.61
N TYR A 110 -4.94 9.61 -4.38
CA TYR A 110 -4.03 8.57 -3.89
C TYR A 110 -4.76 7.24 -3.81
N CYS A 111 -4.09 6.21 -4.26
CA CYS A 111 -4.67 4.86 -4.32
C CYS A 111 -3.59 3.79 -4.25
N TYR A 112 -4.03 2.58 -3.95
CA TYR A 112 -3.34 1.35 -4.34
C TYR A 112 -4.01 0.76 -5.59
N PRO A 113 -3.32 -0.07 -6.40
CA PRO A 113 -3.91 -0.68 -7.58
C PRO A 113 -5.21 -1.46 -7.31
N ASP A 114 -5.32 -2.15 -6.18
CA ASP A 114 -6.52 -2.86 -5.76
C ASP A 114 -7.71 -1.93 -5.47
N HIS A 115 -7.47 -0.72 -4.92
CA HIS A 115 -8.50 0.32 -4.79
C HIS A 115 -8.97 0.80 -6.16
N VAL A 116 -8.03 1.00 -7.10
CA VAL A 116 -8.37 1.40 -8.47
C VAL A 116 -9.24 0.35 -9.17
N ALA A 117 -8.94 -0.93 -8.98
CA ALA A 117 -9.76 -2.01 -9.50
C ALA A 117 -11.21 -1.92 -8.99
N LEU A 118 -11.38 -1.61 -7.69
CA LEU A 118 -12.70 -1.38 -7.09
C LEU A 118 -13.43 -0.18 -7.71
N TYR A 119 -12.76 0.96 -7.89
CA TYR A 119 -13.36 2.15 -8.53
C TYR A 119 -13.73 1.88 -9.99
N ASN A 120 -12.92 1.07 -10.69
CA ASN A 120 -13.15 0.74 -12.09
C ASN A 120 -14.36 -0.19 -12.33
N MET A 121 -14.88 -0.86 -11.30
CA MET A 121 -16.15 -1.61 -11.41
C MET A 121 -17.32 -0.72 -11.84
N ALA A 122 -17.33 0.54 -11.39
CA ALA A 122 -18.30 1.55 -11.79
C ALA A 122 -17.94 2.25 -13.11
N GLY A 123 -16.83 1.88 -13.76
CA GLY A 123 -16.33 2.54 -14.97
C GLY A 123 -15.85 3.98 -14.75
N ALA A 124 -15.60 4.38 -13.49
CA ALA A 124 -15.27 5.75 -13.11
C ALA A 124 -13.81 6.13 -13.35
N VAL A 125 -12.90 5.15 -13.48
CA VAL A 125 -11.47 5.40 -13.65
C VAL A 125 -11.15 5.73 -15.11
N GLN A 126 -10.30 6.72 -15.31
CA GLN A 126 -9.74 7.08 -16.60
C GLN A 126 -8.40 6.38 -16.80
N THR A 127 -8.25 5.63 -17.92
CA THR A 127 -6.96 5.07 -18.33
C THR A 127 -6.01 6.17 -18.78
N LEU A 128 -4.73 6.03 -18.46
CA LEU A 128 -3.76 7.11 -18.62
C LEU A 128 -3.00 7.06 -19.95
N ASP A 129 -3.13 5.98 -20.70
CA ASP A 129 -2.35 5.76 -21.95
C ASP A 129 -2.54 6.86 -22.97
N VAL A 130 -3.76 7.40 -23.11
CA VAL A 130 -4.06 8.49 -24.04
C VAL A 130 -3.31 9.78 -23.67
N PHE A 131 -3.13 10.02 -22.38
CA PHE A 131 -2.39 11.18 -21.88
C PHE A 131 -0.88 10.93 -21.93
N MET A 132 -0.42 9.76 -21.49
CA MET A 132 0.99 9.40 -21.44
C MET A 132 1.66 9.46 -22.81
N ASN A 133 0.94 9.06 -23.85
CA ASN A 133 1.44 8.96 -25.23
C ASN A 133 1.14 10.19 -26.10
N ASP A 134 0.46 11.21 -25.56
CA ASP A 134 0.15 12.43 -26.32
C ASP A 134 1.41 13.22 -26.63
N GLY A 135 1.51 13.72 -27.87
CA GLY A 135 2.70 14.42 -28.36
C GLY A 135 2.91 15.82 -27.73
N THR A 136 1.88 16.39 -27.10
CA THR A 136 1.91 17.74 -26.51
C THR A 136 2.04 17.70 -25.00
N VAL A 137 1.19 16.91 -24.34
CA VAL A 137 1.11 16.88 -22.87
C VAL A 137 1.72 15.60 -22.26
N GLY A 138 1.98 14.59 -23.07
CA GLY A 138 2.48 13.29 -22.64
C GLY A 138 3.91 13.29 -22.09
N TYR A 139 4.38 12.14 -21.67
CA TYR A 139 5.78 11.96 -21.28
C TYR A 139 6.69 11.93 -22.53
N THR A 140 7.84 12.54 -22.41
CA THR A 140 8.95 12.27 -23.33
C THR A 140 9.52 10.87 -23.08
N GLN A 141 10.18 10.28 -24.09
CA GLN A 141 10.87 8.99 -23.89
C GLN A 141 11.88 9.06 -22.75
N ALA A 142 12.61 10.16 -22.62
CA ALA A 142 13.57 10.36 -21.53
C ALA A 142 12.91 10.34 -20.14
N GLN A 143 11.70 10.91 -19.99
CA GLN A 143 10.93 10.85 -18.75
C GLN A 143 10.46 9.42 -18.46
N LEU A 144 9.98 8.69 -19.49
CA LEU A 144 9.57 7.27 -19.31
C LEU A 144 10.76 6.38 -18.92
N ASP A 145 11.94 6.59 -19.49
CA ASP A 145 13.16 5.84 -19.20
C ASP A 145 13.70 6.16 -17.78
N ASP A 146 13.40 7.36 -17.28
CA ASP A 146 13.82 7.81 -15.95
C ASP A 146 13.00 7.16 -14.82
N PHE A 147 11.78 6.74 -15.08
CA PHE A 147 11.01 5.99 -14.08
C PHE A 147 11.72 4.70 -13.66
N VAL A 148 11.58 4.34 -12.40
CA VAL A 148 11.83 2.98 -11.93
C VAL A 148 10.77 2.08 -12.55
N GLN A 149 11.18 1.24 -13.50
CA GLN A 149 10.24 0.51 -14.35
C GLN A 149 9.32 -0.45 -13.58
N ALA A 150 9.81 -1.05 -12.48
CA ALA A 150 8.99 -1.88 -11.62
C ALA A 150 7.80 -1.09 -11.04
N TYR A 151 8.03 0.16 -10.63
CA TYR A 151 6.98 1.03 -10.09
C TYR A 151 5.98 1.47 -11.18
N LEU A 152 6.48 1.85 -12.37
CA LEU A 152 5.62 2.28 -13.47
C LEU A 152 4.72 1.13 -13.95
N ASN A 153 5.27 -0.10 -14.01
CA ASN A 153 4.54 -1.28 -14.45
C ASN A 153 3.45 -1.74 -13.48
N GLU A 154 3.53 -1.36 -12.20
CA GLU A 154 2.46 -1.63 -11.23
C GLU A 154 1.12 -1.01 -11.66
N GLY A 155 1.17 0.16 -12.32
CA GLY A 155 -0.02 0.81 -12.90
C GLY A 155 -0.71 0.02 -14.02
N LYS A 156 -0.11 -1.08 -14.50
CA LYS A 156 -0.62 -1.99 -15.52
C LYS A 156 -1.03 -3.37 -14.99
N ALA A 157 -1.07 -3.55 -13.67
CA ALA A 157 -1.32 -4.84 -13.02
C ALA A 157 -2.78 -5.35 -13.16
N PHE A 158 -3.57 -4.80 -14.10
CA PHE A 158 -5.01 -5.05 -14.26
C PHE A 158 -5.34 -6.12 -15.33
N GLY A 159 -4.35 -6.68 -15.99
CA GLY A 159 -4.50 -7.79 -16.91
C GLY A 159 -4.96 -7.44 -18.33
N ASP A 160 -5.31 -6.18 -18.60
CA ASP A 160 -5.75 -5.70 -19.93
C ASP A 160 -4.70 -4.86 -20.67
N GLY A 161 -3.52 -4.70 -20.06
CA GLY A 161 -2.37 -3.96 -20.62
C GLY A 161 -2.49 -2.44 -20.57
N LYS A 162 -3.58 -1.89 -20.02
CA LYS A 162 -3.79 -0.45 -19.87
C LYS A 162 -3.18 0.06 -18.59
N THR A 163 -2.81 1.35 -18.56
CA THR A 163 -2.28 2.04 -17.39
C THR A 163 -3.41 2.75 -16.65
N TYR A 164 -3.64 2.39 -15.39
CA TYR A 164 -4.73 2.93 -14.56
C TYR A 164 -4.26 3.88 -13.46
N CYS A 165 -2.98 3.82 -13.08
CA CYS A 165 -2.40 4.73 -12.10
C CYS A 165 -0.90 4.92 -12.35
N LEU A 166 -0.35 6.00 -11.80
CA LEU A 166 1.08 6.32 -11.83
C LEU A 166 1.66 6.20 -10.41
N PRO A 167 2.89 5.72 -10.24
CA PRO A 167 3.54 5.72 -8.95
C PRO A 167 3.84 7.15 -8.50
N ILE A 168 3.59 7.48 -7.24
CA ILE A 168 3.91 8.78 -6.64
C ILE A 168 5.15 8.69 -5.76
N SER A 169 5.21 7.66 -4.94
CA SER A 169 6.34 7.34 -4.08
C SER A 169 6.22 5.88 -3.65
N LYS A 170 7.33 5.20 -3.45
CA LYS A 170 7.30 3.77 -3.15
C LYS A 170 8.07 3.44 -1.88
N SER A 171 7.56 2.49 -1.15
CA SER A 171 8.22 1.85 -0.02
C SER A 171 8.32 0.34 -0.28
N THR A 172 9.09 -0.31 0.55
CA THR A 172 9.22 -1.77 0.56
C THR A 172 9.40 -2.26 1.98
N GLU A 173 9.35 -3.55 2.19
CA GLU A 173 9.74 -4.14 3.46
C GLU A 173 11.24 -4.34 3.53
N VAL A 174 11.78 -4.08 4.71
CA VAL A 174 13.19 -4.32 5.06
C VAL A 174 13.26 -4.98 6.44
N LEU A 175 14.39 -5.63 6.72
CA LEU A 175 14.71 -6.17 8.03
C LEU A 175 15.47 -5.11 8.85
N TYR A 176 14.83 -4.59 9.90
CA TYR A 176 15.50 -3.83 10.95
C TYR A 176 16.01 -4.80 12.01
N TYR A 177 17.22 -4.60 12.50
CA TYR A 177 17.79 -5.45 13.54
C TYR A 177 18.60 -4.63 14.54
N ASN A 178 18.66 -5.07 15.78
CA ASN A 178 19.49 -4.47 16.82
C ASN A 178 20.96 -4.83 16.54
N LYS A 179 21.67 -3.95 15.83
CA LYS A 179 23.04 -4.17 15.38
C LYS A 179 23.97 -4.37 16.57
N THR A 180 23.84 -3.58 17.63
CA THR A 180 24.63 -3.71 18.86
C THR A 180 24.51 -5.12 19.46
N PHE A 181 23.27 -5.62 19.63
CA PHE A 181 23.04 -6.96 20.13
C PHE A 181 23.62 -8.05 19.23
N PHE A 182 23.50 -7.89 17.91
CA PHE A 182 24.05 -8.84 16.93
C PHE A 182 25.58 -8.90 17.03
N GLU A 183 26.26 -7.77 17.13
CA GLU A 183 27.72 -7.68 17.25
C GLU A 183 28.20 -8.26 18.60
N GLU A 184 27.57 -7.91 19.71
CA GLU A 184 27.92 -8.42 21.05
C GLU A 184 27.77 -9.94 21.17
N ASN A 185 26.81 -10.53 20.45
CA ASN A 185 26.52 -11.96 20.49
C ASN A 185 27.05 -12.75 19.28
N ASN A 186 27.85 -12.12 18.40
CA ASN A 186 28.40 -12.72 17.19
C ASN A 186 27.32 -13.35 16.30
N LEU A 187 26.15 -12.68 16.15
CA LEU A 187 25.08 -13.11 15.26
C LEU A 187 25.30 -12.56 13.85
N THR A 188 24.95 -13.37 12.87
CA THR A 188 24.96 -12.97 11.45
C THR A 188 23.57 -12.56 11.02
N VAL A 189 23.45 -11.46 10.26
CA VAL A 189 22.18 -11.00 9.69
C VAL A 189 21.64 -12.04 8.71
N PRO A 190 20.41 -12.54 8.88
CA PRO A 190 19.86 -13.60 8.05
C PRO A 190 19.53 -13.10 6.64
N THR A 191 19.91 -13.85 5.63
CA THR A 191 19.61 -13.61 4.22
C THR A 191 18.58 -14.61 3.66
N THR A 192 18.37 -15.72 4.37
CA THR A 192 17.35 -16.73 4.06
C THR A 192 16.41 -16.96 5.25
N TRP A 193 15.23 -17.51 4.97
CA TRP A 193 14.27 -17.86 6.03
C TRP A 193 14.77 -19.00 6.94
N GLU A 194 15.65 -19.88 6.43
CA GLU A 194 16.33 -20.90 7.23
C GLU A 194 17.32 -20.28 8.20
N GLU A 195 18.09 -19.30 7.73
CA GLU A 195 19.00 -18.52 8.59
C GLU A 195 18.23 -17.70 9.61
N MET A 196 17.09 -17.09 9.22
CA MET A 196 16.19 -16.37 10.14
C MET A 196 15.72 -17.30 11.27
N GLU A 197 15.30 -18.50 10.95
CA GLU A 197 14.90 -19.49 11.96
C GLU A 197 16.06 -19.81 12.93
N ALA A 198 17.25 -20.01 12.38
CA ALA A 198 18.44 -20.29 13.19
C ALA A 198 18.81 -19.13 14.11
N VAL A 199 18.72 -17.90 13.61
CA VAL A 199 18.98 -16.67 14.40
C VAL A 199 17.91 -16.50 15.49
N CYS A 200 16.64 -16.72 15.18
CA CYS A 200 15.56 -16.66 16.16
C CYS A 200 15.79 -17.65 17.33
N LYS A 201 16.22 -18.89 17.02
CA LYS A 201 16.57 -19.88 18.03
C LYS A 201 17.72 -19.39 18.93
N LYS A 202 18.80 -18.89 18.36
CA LYS A 202 19.94 -18.37 19.10
C LYS A 202 19.58 -17.17 19.98
N ILE A 203 18.81 -16.23 19.47
CA ILE A 203 18.34 -15.07 20.26
C ILE A 203 17.48 -15.58 21.42
N LYS A 204 16.63 -16.58 21.19
CA LYS A 204 15.78 -17.16 22.23
C LYS A 204 16.58 -17.89 23.32
N GLU A 205 17.73 -18.48 22.97
CA GLU A 205 18.67 -19.09 23.93
C GLU A 205 19.35 -18.02 24.81
N ILE A 206 19.69 -16.86 24.24
CA ILE A 206 20.31 -15.74 24.94
C ILE A 206 19.29 -15.00 25.82
N GLU A 207 18.12 -14.73 25.26
CA GLU A 207 17.03 -13.97 25.89
C GLU A 207 15.73 -14.79 25.90
N PRO A 208 15.53 -15.71 26.82
CA PRO A 208 14.40 -16.65 26.83
C PRO A 208 13.01 -16.00 26.88
N THR A 209 12.90 -14.77 27.39
CA THR A 209 11.63 -14.04 27.53
C THR A 209 11.27 -13.22 26.30
N CYS A 210 12.20 -12.97 25.35
CA CYS A 210 11.96 -12.15 24.18
C CYS A 210 11.07 -12.86 23.14
N ILE A 211 10.61 -12.13 22.14
CA ILE A 211 10.13 -12.64 20.85
C ILE A 211 11.11 -12.13 19.80
N PRO A 212 12.01 -12.97 19.24
CA PRO A 212 13.11 -12.51 18.39
C PRO A 212 12.70 -11.64 17.20
N LEU A 213 11.59 -11.96 16.53
CA LEU A 213 11.14 -11.31 15.29
C LEU A 213 9.74 -10.72 15.44
N GLY A 214 9.59 -9.44 15.07
CA GLY A 214 8.32 -8.81 14.77
C GLY A 214 8.08 -8.73 13.26
N TYR A 215 6.85 -8.87 12.79
CA TYR A 215 6.48 -8.65 11.38
C TYR A 215 5.25 -7.74 11.30
N ASP A 216 5.39 -6.57 10.69
CA ASP A 216 4.39 -5.50 10.71
C ASP A 216 3.24 -5.66 9.69
N SER A 217 3.15 -6.76 8.94
CA SER A 217 2.03 -7.00 8.03
C SER A 217 1.87 -8.48 7.68
N GLU A 218 0.84 -9.09 8.21
CA GLU A 218 0.48 -10.48 7.91
C GLU A 218 0.18 -10.69 6.44
N SER A 219 -0.55 -9.76 5.83
CA SER A 219 -0.91 -9.81 4.40
C SER A 219 0.34 -9.78 3.51
N ASN A 220 1.26 -8.86 3.79
CA ASN A 220 2.51 -8.76 3.03
C ASN A 220 3.36 -10.02 3.20
N TRP A 221 3.45 -10.52 4.44
CA TRP A 221 4.21 -11.74 4.69
C TRP A 221 3.67 -12.92 3.88
N PHE A 222 2.36 -13.14 3.93
CA PHE A 222 1.72 -14.20 3.14
C PHE A 222 1.99 -14.04 1.63
N ILE A 223 1.74 -12.85 1.08
CA ILE A 223 1.89 -12.57 -0.36
C ILE A 223 3.36 -12.69 -0.78
N THR A 224 4.29 -12.15 0.02
CA THR A 224 5.73 -12.25 -0.24
C THR A 224 6.19 -13.70 -0.27
N MET A 225 5.67 -14.55 0.63
CA MET A 225 6.00 -15.98 0.61
C MET A 225 5.45 -16.68 -0.63
N CYS A 226 4.23 -16.35 -1.07
CA CYS A 226 3.72 -16.86 -2.34
C CYS A 226 4.69 -16.53 -3.50
N GLU A 227 5.12 -15.28 -3.60
CA GLU A 227 6.05 -14.83 -4.65
C GLU A 227 7.42 -15.50 -4.55
N GLN A 228 7.98 -15.61 -3.35
CA GLN A 228 9.29 -16.23 -3.11
C GLN A 228 9.30 -17.73 -3.38
N TYR A 229 8.20 -18.44 -3.13
CA TYR A 229 8.02 -19.85 -3.45
C TYR A 229 7.56 -20.09 -4.91
N GLY A 230 7.23 -19.04 -5.67
CA GLY A 230 6.61 -19.17 -6.99
C GLY A 230 5.25 -19.85 -6.92
N SER A 231 4.54 -19.72 -5.80
CA SER A 231 3.22 -20.29 -5.56
C SER A 231 2.11 -19.32 -5.93
N PRO A 232 1.02 -19.77 -6.58
CA PRO A 232 -0.06 -18.87 -6.95
C PRO A 232 -0.71 -18.20 -5.73
N TYR A 233 -0.91 -16.87 -5.82
CA TYR A 233 -1.68 -16.07 -4.87
C TYR A 233 -3.03 -15.69 -5.47
N THR A 234 -3.02 -14.78 -6.45
CA THR A 234 -4.20 -14.29 -7.15
C THR A 234 -3.93 -14.14 -8.65
N SER A 235 -4.99 -14.00 -9.44
CA SER A 235 -4.91 -13.72 -10.89
C SER A 235 -5.95 -12.67 -11.29
N ALA A 236 -5.59 -11.77 -12.21
CA ALA A 236 -6.53 -10.83 -12.82
C ALA A 236 -7.42 -11.46 -13.90
N SER A 237 -7.17 -12.73 -14.26
CA SER A 237 -7.91 -13.46 -15.30
C SER A 237 -8.13 -14.92 -14.92
N GLY A 238 -9.25 -15.50 -15.34
CA GLY A 238 -9.64 -16.86 -15.00
C GLY A 238 -10.10 -16.97 -13.53
N GLU A 239 -9.63 -17.98 -12.82
CA GLU A 239 -9.87 -18.09 -11.38
C GLU A 239 -9.02 -17.06 -10.63
N ASN A 240 -9.67 -16.21 -9.86
CA ASN A 240 -9.02 -15.05 -9.22
C ASN A 240 -8.26 -15.42 -7.94
N PHE A 241 -8.78 -16.34 -7.12
CA PHE A 241 -8.26 -16.63 -5.77
C PHE A 241 -7.55 -17.99 -5.76
N LEU A 242 -6.23 -18.00 -5.92
CA LEU A 242 -5.42 -19.19 -6.15
C LEU A 242 -4.63 -19.63 -4.91
N PHE A 243 -4.74 -18.89 -3.82
CA PHE A 243 -3.88 -19.06 -2.64
C PHE A 243 -4.19 -20.31 -1.80
N ASN A 244 -5.33 -20.99 -2.01
CA ASN A 244 -5.64 -22.27 -1.35
C ASN A 244 -4.96 -23.42 -2.09
N ASN A 245 -3.68 -23.61 -1.81
CA ASN A 245 -2.85 -24.66 -2.38
C ASN A 245 -1.86 -25.23 -1.35
N GLN A 246 -1.28 -26.39 -1.62
CA GLN A 246 -0.47 -27.10 -0.65
C GLN A 246 0.80 -26.33 -0.25
N THR A 247 1.49 -25.68 -1.19
CA THR A 247 2.69 -24.90 -0.91
C THR A 247 2.40 -23.78 0.10
N ASN A 248 1.27 -23.07 -0.06
CA ASN A 248 0.87 -22.01 0.84
C ASN A 248 0.45 -22.54 2.21
N ILE A 249 -0.22 -23.70 2.27
CA ILE A 249 -0.54 -24.39 3.52
C ILE A 249 0.74 -24.77 4.27
N ASP A 250 1.76 -25.24 3.57
CA ASP A 250 3.01 -25.71 4.16
C ASP A 250 3.79 -24.57 4.81
N PHE A 251 3.98 -23.44 4.11
CA PHE A 251 4.70 -22.33 4.71
C PHE A 251 3.93 -21.66 5.88
N VAL A 252 2.61 -21.57 5.80
CA VAL A 252 1.78 -21.04 6.90
C VAL A 252 1.87 -21.96 8.11
N THR A 253 1.87 -23.29 7.90
CA THR A 253 2.06 -24.27 8.97
C THR A 253 3.44 -24.16 9.62
N LYS A 254 4.50 -23.92 8.82
CA LYS A 254 5.85 -23.64 9.32
C LYS A 254 5.87 -22.38 10.21
N PHE A 255 5.26 -21.28 9.75
CA PHE A 255 5.23 -20.02 10.51
C PHE A 255 4.34 -20.10 11.74
N ARG A 256 3.26 -20.90 11.72
CA ARG A 256 2.53 -21.24 12.95
C ARG A 256 3.46 -21.88 13.98
N THR A 257 4.33 -22.79 13.58
CA THR A 257 5.32 -23.39 14.48
C THR A 257 6.25 -22.33 15.08
N TRP A 258 6.68 -21.34 14.30
CA TRP A 258 7.47 -20.22 14.80
C TRP A 258 6.72 -19.40 15.84
N PHE A 259 5.44 -19.11 15.60
CA PHE A 259 4.59 -18.40 16.54
C PHE A 259 4.40 -19.17 17.85
N GLN A 260 4.11 -20.48 17.77
CA GLN A 260 3.96 -21.35 18.95
C GLN A 260 5.24 -21.43 19.79
N ASN A 261 6.40 -21.40 19.13
CA ASN A 261 7.70 -21.34 19.80
C ASN A 261 8.07 -19.93 20.32
N LYS A 262 7.21 -18.93 20.12
CA LYS A 262 7.46 -17.53 20.45
C LYS A 262 8.73 -16.99 19.76
N TRP A 263 9.00 -17.40 18.51
CA TRP A 263 10.09 -16.84 17.71
C TRP A 263 9.63 -15.63 16.90
N VAL A 264 8.34 -15.52 16.64
CA VAL A 264 7.74 -14.42 15.88
C VAL A 264 6.43 -13.95 16.52
N THR A 265 6.13 -12.67 16.35
CA THR A 265 4.80 -12.08 16.52
C THR A 265 4.51 -11.15 15.33
N THR A 266 3.25 -10.74 15.17
CA THR A 266 2.82 -9.85 14.09
C THR A 266 2.13 -8.63 14.65
N GLU A 267 1.85 -7.62 13.81
CA GLU A 267 1.20 -6.38 14.20
C GLU A 267 -0.11 -6.64 14.95
N GLU A 268 -1.01 -7.39 14.36
CA GLU A 268 -2.33 -7.66 14.94
C GLU A 268 -2.25 -8.52 16.22
N LEU A 269 -1.39 -9.54 16.22
CA LEU A 269 -1.26 -10.44 17.36
C LEU A 269 -0.51 -9.80 18.54
N SER A 270 0.29 -8.75 18.28
CA SER A 270 0.91 -7.93 19.33
C SER A 270 0.03 -6.78 19.81
N GLY A 271 -1.05 -6.48 19.08
CA GLY A 271 -1.95 -5.37 19.37
C GLY A 271 -1.45 -4.01 18.89
N GLY A 272 -0.55 -3.99 17.89
CA GLY A 272 0.01 -2.80 17.26
C GLY A 272 1.36 -3.08 16.60
N TYR A 273 1.92 -2.07 15.93
CA TYR A 273 3.19 -2.20 15.21
C TYR A 273 4.31 -2.77 16.08
N THR A 274 5.00 -3.78 15.57
CA THR A 274 6.06 -4.49 16.29
C THR A 274 7.31 -3.62 16.51
N SER A 275 7.39 -2.46 15.85
CA SER A 275 8.41 -1.43 16.12
C SER A 275 8.45 -1.00 17.58
N ALA A 276 7.33 -0.98 18.29
CA ALA A 276 7.27 -0.71 19.73
C ALA A 276 8.00 -1.78 20.55
N LEU A 277 7.86 -3.05 20.19
CA LEU A 277 8.59 -4.15 20.81
C LEU A 277 10.09 -4.10 20.46
N PHE A 278 10.41 -3.70 19.23
CA PHE A 278 11.78 -3.57 18.76
C PHE A 278 12.54 -2.43 19.46
N THR A 279 11.94 -1.25 19.56
CA THR A 279 12.56 -0.09 20.21
C THR A 279 12.45 -0.10 21.74
N GLY A 280 11.57 -0.95 22.31
CA GLY A 280 11.27 -0.96 23.73
C GLY A 280 10.42 0.23 24.19
N ASP A 281 9.78 0.93 23.25
CA ASP A 281 8.93 2.08 23.56
C ASP A 281 7.50 1.66 23.89
N SER A 282 7.26 1.42 25.17
CA SER A 282 5.92 1.09 25.69
C SER A 282 4.91 2.26 25.61
N SER A 283 5.36 3.47 25.26
CA SER A 283 4.47 4.64 25.14
C SER A 283 3.77 4.74 23.79
N SER A 284 4.26 4.04 22.76
CA SER A 284 3.69 4.00 21.41
C SER A 284 2.73 2.81 21.20
N SER A 285 2.69 1.85 22.13
CA SER A 285 1.73 0.76 22.08
C SER A 285 0.41 1.22 22.70
N SER A 286 -0.61 1.46 21.87
CA SER A 286 -1.97 1.23 22.30
C SER A 286 -2.02 -0.17 22.90
N GLU A 287 -2.06 -0.28 24.24
CA GLU A 287 -2.26 -1.50 25.01
C GLU A 287 -1.85 -2.80 24.29
N GLY A 288 -0.53 -3.09 24.20
CA GLY A 288 -0.07 -4.35 23.64
C GLY A 288 -0.84 -5.53 24.24
N SER A 289 -1.09 -6.56 23.44
CA SER A 289 -1.80 -7.74 23.95
C SER A 289 -1.10 -8.22 25.23
N GLU A 290 -1.86 -8.74 26.20
CA GLU A 290 -1.28 -9.34 27.42
C GLU A 290 -0.18 -10.37 27.11
N ALA A 291 -0.24 -10.99 25.89
CA ALA A 291 0.74 -11.97 25.41
C ALA A 291 2.12 -11.37 25.09
N THR A 292 2.23 -10.07 24.81
CA THR A 292 3.47 -9.39 24.42
C THR A 292 3.96 -8.35 25.41
N LYS A 293 3.20 -8.12 26.49
CA LYS A 293 3.52 -7.11 27.52
C LYS A 293 4.89 -7.36 28.15
N GLY A 294 5.75 -6.36 28.07
CA GLY A 294 7.11 -6.43 28.62
C GLY A 294 8.09 -7.29 27.80
N THR A 295 7.71 -7.70 26.60
CA THR A 295 8.53 -8.48 25.68
C THR A 295 9.30 -7.55 24.74
N ARG A 296 10.50 -7.94 24.30
CA ARG A 296 11.30 -7.24 23.29
C ARG A 296 11.45 -8.08 22.03
N CYS A 297 11.51 -7.39 20.87
CA CYS A 297 12.02 -7.95 19.61
C CYS A 297 13.45 -7.46 19.37
N TYR A 298 14.27 -8.28 18.73
CA TYR A 298 15.64 -7.93 18.30
C TYR A 298 15.73 -7.75 16.79
N MET A 299 14.69 -8.16 16.08
CA MET A 299 14.47 -7.97 14.65
C MET A 299 13.03 -7.53 14.40
N CYS A 300 12.83 -6.70 13.38
CA CYS A 300 11.51 -6.28 12.92
C CYS A 300 11.52 -6.21 11.39
N ILE A 301 10.58 -6.89 10.74
CA ILE A 301 10.33 -6.68 9.30
C ILE A 301 9.17 -5.69 9.19
N GLY A 302 9.44 -4.55 8.55
CA GLY A 302 8.47 -3.49 8.38
C GLY A 302 8.81 -2.58 7.20
N SER A 303 7.89 -1.65 6.91
CA SER A 303 8.01 -0.73 5.80
C SER A 303 9.15 0.28 5.98
N THR A 304 9.85 0.62 4.89
CA THR A 304 10.80 1.75 4.86
C THR A 304 10.11 3.08 5.17
N GLY A 305 8.81 3.21 4.88
CA GLY A 305 8.00 4.37 5.27
C GLY A 305 7.80 4.52 6.78
N GLY A 306 8.02 3.45 7.55
CA GLY A 306 7.98 3.41 9.01
C GLY A 306 9.36 3.55 9.69
N ALA A 307 10.43 3.81 8.94
CA ALA A 307 11.80 3.78 9.47
C ALA A 307 12.02 4.61 10.73
N THR A 308 11.39 5.78 10.83
CA THR A 308 11.51 6.66 12.03
C THR A 308 10.98 6.01 13.31
N TYR A 309 10.02 5.09 13.21
CA TYR A 309 9.46 4.35 14.34
C TYR A 309 10.36 3.18 14.77
N GLN A 310 11.33 2.82 13.96
CA GLN A 310 12.32 1.78 14.27
C GLN A 310 13.56 2.35 14.98
N GLN A 311 13.60 3.66 15.26
CA GLN A 311 14.70 4.31 15.94
C GLN A 311 14.50 4.22 17.46
N PRO A 312 15.42 3.60 18.25
CA PRO A 312 15.31 3.54 19.70
C PRO A 312 15.44 4.92 20.34
N LYS A 313 15.07 5.02 21.60
CA LYS A 313 15.21 6.26 22.38
C LYS A 313 16.67 6.68 22.52
N GLN A 314 16.86 8.00 22.66
CA GLN A 314 18.15 8.58 23.02
C GLN A 314 18.20 8.97 24.49
N THR A 315 19.32 8.68 25.13
CA THR A 315 19.68 9.22 26.45
C THR A 315 21.00 9.98 26.29
N ASN A 316 21.02 11.26 26.63
CA ASN A 316 22.20 12.14 26.45
C ASN A 316 22.75 12.14 25.00
N ASN A 317 21.90 12.16 24.01
CA ASN A 317 22.21 12.09 22.56
C ASN A 317 22.86 10.76 22.11
N VAL A 318 22.74 9.70 22.89
CA VAL A 318 23.16 8.35 22.54
C VAL A 318 21.94 7.46 22.43
N TYR A 319 21.79 6.75 21.32
CA TYR A 319 20.74 5.74 21.14
C TYR A 319 21.00 4.54 22.07
N GLU A 320 19.94 3.90 22.57
CA GLU A 320 20.03 2.70 23.40
C GLU A 320 20.79 1.57 22.70
N PHE A 321 20.62 1.48 21.35
CA PHE A 321 21.34 0.57 20.49
C PHE A 321 21.41 1.13 19.07
N GLU A 322 22.35 0.64 18.27
CA GLU A 322 22.46 0.95 16.85
C GLU A 322 21.52 0.05 16.04
N VAL A 323 20.77 0.65 15.11
CA VAL A 323 19.87 -0.08 14.20
C VAL A 323 20.61 -0.40 12.90
N GLY A 324 20.64 -1.68 12.56
CA GLY A 324 21.02 -2.12 11.22
C GLY A 324 19.77 -2.33 10.35
N ILE A 325 19.92 -2.12 9.05
CA ILE A 325 18.86 -2.37 8.05
C ILE A 325 19.41 -3.28 6.96
N ALA A 326 18.67 -4.31 6.62
CA ALA A 326 19.03 -5.27 5.57
C ALA A 326 17.81 -5.60 4.71
N SER A 327 18.04 -6.22 3.56
CA SER A 327 16.97 -6.84 2.77
C SER A 327 16.26 -7.92 3.58
N ILE A 328 14.97 -8.14 3.31
CA ILE A 328 14.23 -9.23 3.94
C ILE A 328 14.83 -10.59 3.53
N PRO A 329 14.74 -11.62 4.38
CA PRO A 329 15.17 -12.97 4.03
C PRO A 329 14.47 -13.50 2.78
N GLN A 330 15.16 -14.33 2.03
CA GLN A 330 14.67 -14.92 0.78
C GLN A 330 14.58 -16.43 0.87
N VAL A 331 13.62 -17.02 0.15
CA VAL A 331 13.60 -18.46 -0.12
C VAL A 331 14.74 -18.83 -1.07
N ASN A 332 14.96 -17.99 -2.09
CA ASN A 332 16.07 -18.13 -3.04
C ASN A 332 16.76 -16.78 -3.26
N PRO A 333 17.92 -16.52 -2.62
CA PRO A 333 18.64 -15.27 -2.78
C PRO A 333 19.09 -14.95 -4.22
N ALA A 334 19.18 -15.97 -5.09
CA ALA A 334 19.51 -15.74 -6.51
C ALA A 334 18.34 -15.18 -7.34
N GLN A 335 17.12 -15.28 -6.81
CA GLN A 335 15.89 -14.76 -7.42
C GLN A 335 15.06 -14.02 -6.37
N PRO A 336 15.58 -12.92 -5.83
CA PRO A 336 14.94 -12.24 -4.71
C PRO A 336 13.58 -11.66 -5.11
N LYS A 337 12.66 -11.68 -4.13
CA LYS A 337 11.33 -11.08 -4.26
C LYS A 337 11.02 -10.27 -3.00
N VAL A 338 10.58 -9.03 -3.20
CA VAL A 338 10.12 -8.16 -2.13
C VAL A 338 8.95 -7.31 -2.63
N ILE A 339 8.00 -7.06 -1.77
CA ILE A 339 6.80 -6.31 -2.14
C ILE A 339 7.14 -4.85 -2.46
N SER A 340 6.61 -4.34 -3.58
CA SER A 340 6.52 -2.90 -3.84
C SER A 340 5.25 -2.36 -3.20
N GLN A 341 5.40 -1.32 -2.39
CA GLN A 341 4.32 -0.66 -1.66
C GLN A 341 4.37 0.85 -1.90
N GLY A 342 3.40 1.56 -1.33
CA GLY A 342 3.30 3.00 -1.41
C GLY A 342 2.29 3.46 -2.46
N PRO A 343 1.88 4.75 -2.36
CA PRO A 343 0.78 5.26 -3.14
C PRO A 343 1.11 5.42 -4.61
N SER A 344 0.09 5.17 -5.39
CA SER A 344 -0.05 5.63 -6.77
C SER A 344 -1.10 6.75 -6.83
N ILE A 345 -1.17 7.43 -7.95
CA ILE A 345 -2.21 8.42 -8.26
C ILE A 345 -3.04 7.88 -9.43
N CYS A 346 -4.35 7.82 -9.25
CA CYS A 346 -5.31 7.50 -10.32
C CYS A 346 -6.11 8.74 -10.69
N MET A 347 -6.66 8.70 -11.91
CA MET A 347 -7.49 9.76 -12.46
C MET A 347 -8.91 9.25 -12.70
N PHE A 348 -9.90 10.08 -12.40
CA PHE A 348 -11.32 9.76 -12.60
C PHE A 348 -11.87 10.52 -13.80
N LYS A 349 -12.81 9.88 -14.50
CA LYS A 349 -13.50 10.49 -15.62
C LYS A 349 -14.30 11.71 -15.17
N GLN A 350 -14.19 12.80 -15.91
CA GLN A 350 -14.95 14.03 -15.75
C GLN A 350 -15.58 14.43 -17.09
N GLU A 351 -16.61 15.25 -17.06
CA GLU A 351 -17.28 15.73 -18.27
C GLU A 351 -16.47 16.80 -19.01
N ASN A 352 -15.74 17.64 -18.27
CA ASN A 352 -14.94 18.72 -18.86
C ASN A 352 -13.57 18.20 -19.32
N PRO A 353 -13.26 18.17 -20.63
CA PRO A 353 -11.99 17.67 -21.12
C PRO A 353 -10.79 18.52 -20.69
N GLN A 354 -10.96 19.84 -20.44
CA GLN A 354 -9.89 20.69 -19.95
C GLN A 354 -9.51 20.40 -18.49
N GLU A 355 -10.49 20.03 -17.66
CA GLU A 355 -10.21 19.53 -16.30
C GLU A 355 -9.43 18.21 -16.35
N MET A 356 -9.76 17.32 -17.28
CA MET A 356 -9.03 16.06 -17.46
C MET A 356 -7.57 16.29 -17.86
N VAL A 357 -7.31 17.22 -18.81
CA VAL A 357 -5.94 17.56 -19.21
C VAL A 357 -5.19 18.25 -18.06
N ALA A 358 -5.83 19.16 -17.34
CA ALA A 358 -5.23 19.83 -16.19
C ALA A 358 -4.89 18.86 -15.05
N ALA A 359 -5.78 17.89 -14.75
CA ALA A 359 -5.52 16.83 -13.79
C ALA A 359 -4.31 15.98 -14.20
N TRP A 360 -4.22 15.61 -15.48
CA TRP A 360 -3.07 14.93 -16.03
C TRP A 360 -1.77 15.72 -15.86
N LEU A 361 -1.76 17.01 -16.20
CA LEU A 361 -0.58 17.86 -16.06
C LEU A 361 -0.08 17.92 -14.62
N PHE A 362 -1.01 17.98 -13.64
CA PHE A 362 -0.63 17.96 -12.23
C PHE A 362 -0.10 16.59 -11.80
N ALA A 363 -0.73 15.49 -12.20
CA ALA A 363 -0.23 14.14 -11.94
C ALA A 363 1.16 13.91 -12.55
N LYS A 364 1.37 14.37 -13.80
CA LYS A 364 2.67 14.34 -14.46
C LYS A 364 3.71 15.16 -13.70
N PHE A 365 3.36 16.38 -13.26
CA PHE A 365 4.25 17.23 -12.46
C PHE A 365 4.70 16.52 -11.19
N LEU A 366 3.78 16.00 -10.38
CA LEU A 366 4.11 15.28 -9.13
C LEU A 366 5.02 14.06 -9.36
N THR A 367 4.91 13.40 -10.50
CA THR A 367 5.69 12.19 -10.79
C THR A 367 7.05 12.47 -11.43
N THR A 368 7.28 13.68 -11.94
CA THR A 368 8.52 14.05 -12.65
C THR A 368 9.30 15.22 -12.04
N ASP A 369 8.72 15.94 -11.08
CA ASP A 369 9.40 17.06 -10.44
C ASP A 369 10.41 16.57 -9.39
N HIS A 370 11.68 16.90 -9.59
CA HIS A 370 12.77 16.46 -8.73
C HIS A 370 12.71 17.04 -7.31
N THR A 371 12.15 18.24 -7.15
CA THR A 371 12.03 18.93 -5.87
C THR A 371 10.97 18.24 -5.01
N PHE A 372 9.80 18.00 -5.60
CA PHE A 372 8.74 17.25 -4.93
C PHE A 372 9.19 15.82 -4.57
N GLN A 373 9.70 15.07 -5.55
CA GLN A 373 10.13 13.67 -5.35
C GLN A 373 11.22 13.55 -4.29
N GLY A 374 12.22 14.44 -4.32
CA GLY A 374 13.30 14.47 -3.33
C GLY A 374 12.81 14.86 -1.93
N SER A 375 12.04 15.94 -1.82
CA SER A 375 11.52 16.43 -0.53
C SER A 375 10.57 15.43 0.13
N TYR A 376 9.73 14.76 -0.68
CA TYR A 376 8.82 13.73 -0.21
C TYR A 376 9.59 12.52 0.37
N SER A 377 10.60 12.03 -0.36
CA SER A 377 11.48 10.94 0.08
C SER A 377 12.23 11.25 1.37
N ILE A 378 12.88 12.42 1.44
CA ILE A 378 13.60 12.90 2.64
C ILE A 378 12.68 12.93 3.87
N SER A 379 11.41 13.23 3.64
CA SER A 379 10.45 13.46 4.71
C SER A 379 9.91 12.19 5.37
N ASN A 380 9.81 11.08 4.62
CA ASN A 380 9.05 9.91 5.07
C ASN A 380 9.69 8.53 4.78
N GLY A 381 10.88 8.48 4.17
CA GLY A 381 11.55 7.21 3.89
C GLY A 381 11.00 6.43 2.68
N TYR A 382 10.14 7.05 1.87
CA TYR A 382 9.72 6.45 0.60
C TYR A 382 10.78 6.70 -0.48
N ALA A 383 11.00 5.74 -1.35
CA ALA A 383 11.87 5.91 -2.51
C ALA A 383 11.19 6.78 -3.58
N PRO A 384 11.93 7.69 -4.24
CA PRO A 384 11.43 8.43 -5.40
C PRO A 384 11.10 7.47 -6.55
N VAL A 385 10.16 7.88 -7.41
CA VAL A 385 9.76 7.04 -8.53
C VAL A 385 10.59 7.24 -9.79
N ILE A 386 11.42 8.30 -9.82
CA ILE A 386 12.36 8.60 -10.91
C ILE A 386 13.81 8.55 -10.43
N LYS A 387 14.68 7.97 -11.26
CA LYS A 387 16.09 7.70 -10.93
C LYS A 387 16.93 8.97 -10.85
N SER A 388 16.58 9.99 -11.64
CA SER A 388 17.34 11.24 -11.75
C SER A 388 17.26 12.13 -10.50
N VAL A 389 16.35 11.86 -9.56
CA VAL A 389 16.29 12.57 -8.27
C VAL A 389 17.62 12.52 -7.51
N LYS A 390 18.41 11.47 -7.70
CA LYS A 390 19.78 11.40 -7.15
C LYS A 390 20.70 12.56 -7.56
N ASN A 391 20.38 13.27 -8.66
CA ASN A 391 21.10 14.45 -9.13
C ASN A 391 20.67 15.72 -8.37
N ASN A 392 19.56 15.69 -7.62
CA ASN A 392 19.18 16.77 -6.72
C ASN A 392 20.13 16.77 -5.51
N LYS A 393 20.80 17.93 -5.28
CA LYS A 393 21.82 18.02 -4.23
C LYS A 393 21.27 17.71 -2.83
N ALA A 394 20.09 18.20 -2.49
CA ALA A 394 19.52 17.96 -1.16
C ALA A 394 19.23 16.47 -0.93
N TYR A 395 18.76 15.79 -1.97
CA TYR A 395 18.51 14.35 -1.91
C TYR A 395 19.82 13.53 -1.85
N ALA A 396 20.83 13.90 -2.64
CA ALA A 396 22.14 13.27 -2.59
C ALA A 396 22.82 13.44 -1.21
N ASP A 397 22.75 14.66 -0.64
CA ASP A 397 23.24 14.94 0.71
C ASP A 397 22.47 14.16 1.80
N PHE A 398 21.19 13.90 1.59
CA PHE A 398 20.38 13.07 2.46
C PHE A 398 20.84 11.60 2.40
N LEU A 399 20.94 11.01 1.20
CA LEU A 399 21.40 9.63 1.04
C LEU A 399 22.81 9.40 1.56
N ALA A 400 23.67 10.43 1.47
CA ALA A 400 25.04 10.35 2.02
C ALA A 400 25.09 10.25 3.56
N LYS A 401 23.95 10.44 4.26
CA LYS A 401 23.82 10.24 5.70
C LYS A 401 23.48 8.80 6.09
N ALA A 402 23.17 7.95 5.11
CA ALA A 402 23.04 6.51 5.35
C ALA A 402 24.42 5.93 5.73
N ASP A 403 24.44 4.91 6.57
CA ASP A 403 25.65 4.17 6.98
C ASP A 403 26.76 5.01 7.65
N LYS A 404 26.46 6.17 8.22
CA LYS A 404 27.45 6.88 9.04
C LYS A 404 27.43 6.34 10.47
N ASP A 405 28.55 5.82 10.91
CA ASP A 405 28.75 5.21 12.22
C ASP A 405 28.16 6.05 13.38
N GLY A 406 27.22 5.44 14.12
CA GLY A 406 26.57 6.03 15.31
C GLY A 406 25.70 7.26 15.07
N THR A 407 25.71 7.83 13.85
CA THR A 407 24.91 9.00 13.46
C THR A 407 24.06 8.73 12.21
N ALA A 408 23.89 7.46 11.85
CA ALA A 408 23.13 7.08 10.67
C ALA A 408 21.72 7.68 10.69
N ASN A 409 21.34 8.34 9.61
CA ASN A 409 19.98 8.75 9.41
C ASN A 409 19.18 7.51 8.99
N ILE A 410 18.35 6.96 9.90
CA ILE A 410 17.60 5.72 9.68
C ILE A 410 16.72 5.78 8.44
N THR A 411 16.13 6.95 8.16
CA THR A 411 15.31 7.15 6.97
C THR A 411 16.13 7.07 5.69
N ALA A 412 17.32 7.72 5.67
CA ALA A 412 18.23 7.64 4.54
C ALA A 412 18.74 6.22 4.32
N TYR A 413 19.03 5.50 5.40
CA TYR A 413 19.45 4.11 5.34
C TYR A 413 18.35 3.19 4.79
N ALA A 414 17.12 3.34 5.26
CA ALA A 414 15.98 2.58 4.76
C ALA A 414 15.73 2.83 3.25
N VAL A 415 15.79 4.10 2.81
CA VAL A 415 15.66 4.45 1.38
C VAL A 415 16.80 3.85 0.56
N LYS A 416 18.03 3.86 1.07
CA LYS A 416 19.16 3.24 0.38
C LYS A 416 18.94 1.75 0.17
N VAL A 417 18.54 1.01 1.21
CA VAL A 417 18.24 -0.43 1.10
C VAL A 417 17.05 -0.67 0.16
N ALA A 418 16.01 0.19 0.18
CA ALA A 418 14.91 0.10 -0.78
C ALA A 418 15.40 0.21 -2.24
N ILE A 419 16.27 1.17 -2.54
CA ILE A 419 16.87 1.32 -3.88
C ILE A 419 17.68 0.08 -4.27
N GLU A 420 18.43 -0.49 -3.35
CA GLU A 420 19.22 -1.71 -3.59
C GLU A 420 18.36 -2.92 -3.93
N GLN A 421 17.12 -2.97 -3.38
CA GLN A 421 16.12 -4.02 -3.65
C GLN A 421 15.30 -3.81 -4.93
N GLU A 422 15.50 -2.72 -5.69
CA GLU A 422 14.65 -2.34 -6.84
C GLU A 422 14.40 -3.49 -7.83
N LYS A 423 15.40 -4.34 -8.06
CA LYS A 423 15.31 -5.47 -9.00
C LYS A 423 14.47 -6.65 -8.47
N ALA A 424 14.21 -6.66 -7.18
CA ALA A 424 13.43 -7.72 -6.52
C ALA A 424 11.93 -7.38 -6.43
N TYR A 425 11.51 -6.17 -6.80
CA TYR A 425 10.15 -5.72 -6.64
C TYR A 425 9.16 -6.49 -7.50
N TYR A 426 8.06 -6.84 -6.89
CA TYR A 426 6.87 -7.37 -7.55
C TYR A 426 5.63 -6.55 -7.16
N ALA A 427 4.61 -6.63 -7.98
CA ALA A 427 3.28 -6.10 -7.72
C ALA A 427 2.25 -7.22 -7.88
N SER A 428 1.28 -7.29 -6.97
CA SER A 428 0.18 -8.25 -7.07
C SER A 428 -0.80 -7.84 -8.16
N PRO A 429 -1.47 -8.79 -8.84
CA PRO A 429 -2.54 -8.48 -9.78
C PRO A 429 -3.67 -7.66 -9.14
N ALA A 430 -4.18 -6.66 -9.87
CA ALA A 430 -5.28 -5.80 -9.45
C ALA A 430 -6.56 -6.16 -10.22
N PHE A 431 -7.61 -6.54 -9.51
CA PHE A 431 -8.91 -6.95 -10.06
C PHE A 431 -10.00 -6.75 -9.01
N ASN A 432 -11.27 -6.92 -9.40
CA ASN A 432 -12.37 -6.91 -8.44
C ASN A 432 -12.22 -8.05 -7.42
N GLY A 433 -11.95 -7.73 -6.18
CA GLY A 433 -11.69 -8.66 -5.07
C GLY A 433 -10.23 -8.75 -4.64
N SER A 434 -9.27 -8.08 -5.32
CA SER A 434 -7.86 -8.13 -4.91
C SER A 434 -7.62 -7.49 -3.53
N SER A 435 -8.33 -6.41 -3.17
CA SER A 435 -8.29 -5.82 -1.83
C SER A 435 -8.84 -6.80 -0.77
N VAL A 436 -9.96 -7.45 -1.08
CA VAL A 436 -10.55 -8.46 -0.19
C VAL A 436 -9.59 -9.65 0.00
N ALA A 437 -8.96 -10.12 -1.08
CA ALA A 437 -7.99 -11.21 -0.99
C ALA A 437 -6.82 -10.85 -0.06
N ARG A 438 -6.33 -9.61 -0.15
CA ARG A 438 -5.28 -9.10 0.73
C ARG A 438 -5.69 -9.13 2.20
N ASP A 439 -6.88 -8.63 2.51
CA ASP A 439 -7.42 -8.64 3.88
C ASP A 439 -7.60 -10.08 4.38
N GLN A 440 -8.16 -10.96 3.55
CA GLN A 440 -8.44 -12.35 3.92
C GLN A 440 -7.18 -13.18 4.17
N VAL A 441 -6.09 -12.98 3.45
CA VAL A 441 -4.85 -13.74 3.73
C VAL A 441 -4.13 -13.23 4.99
N GLY A 442 -4.29 -11.96 5.36
CA GLY A 442 -3.86 -11.45 6.65
C GLY A 442 -4.61 -12.11 7.81
N LEU A 443 -5.95 -12.09 7.75
CA LEU A 443 -6.82 -12.74 8.72
C LEU A 443 -6.59 -14.27 8.79
N LEU A 444 -6.31 -14.91 7.65
CA LEU A 444 -5.99 -16.33 7.57
C LEU A 444 -4.71 -16.65 8.36
N LEU A 445 -3.67 -15.84 8.23
CA LEU A 445 -2.41 -16.05 8.94
C LEU A 445 -2.63 -15.98 10.46
N GLN A 446 -3.32 -14.93 10.93
CA GLN A 446 -3.68 -14.74 12.35
C GLN A 446 -4.49 -15.94 12.88
N LYS A 447 -5.52 -16.34 12.12
CA LYS A 447 -6.38 -17.47 12.48
C LYS A 447 -5.57 -18.76 12.62
N VAL A 448 -4.71 -19.08 11.64
CA VAL A 448 -3.92 -20.32 11.66
C VAL A 448 -2.91 -20.31 12.80
N PHE A 449 -2.28 -19.20 13.12
CA PHE A 449 -1.31 -19.11 14.22
C PHE A 449 -1.93 -19.43 15.58
N THR A 450 -3.21 -19.15 15.75
CA THR A 450 -3.95 -19.35 17.02
C THR A 450 -4.76 -20.64 17.08
N LEU A 451 -4.79 -21.45 16.00
CA LEU A 451 -5.51 -22.73 16.00
C LEU A 451 -4.95 -23.70 17.06
N PRO A 452 -5.80 -24.49 17.73
CA PRO A 452 -5.36 -25.56 18.62
C PRO A 452 -4.71 -26.72 17.83
N ASP A 453 -3.85 -27.50 18.49
CA ASP A 453 -3.14 -28.62 17.85
C ASP A 453 -4.05 -29.79 17.47
N ASN A 454 -5.17 -29.95 18.20
CA ASN A 454 -6.11 -31.06 17.93
C ASN A 454 -6.86 -30.82 16.60
N GLY A 455 -6.70 -31.74 15.65
CA GLY A 455 -7.30 -31.65 14.32
C GLY A 455 -6.70 -30.54 13.44
N LEU A 456 -5.47 -30.11 13.73
CA LEU A 456 -4.82 -28.94 13.13
C LEU A 456 -4.83 -28.95 11.61
N GLU A 457 -4.44 -30.08 10.95
CA GLU A 457 -4.38 -30.15 9.49
C GLU A 457 -5.74 -29.85 8.83
N ALA A 458 -6.81 -30.47 9.35
CA ALA A 458 -8.16 -30.22 8.83
C ALA A 458 -8.62 -28.78 9.10
N ALA A 459 -8.27 -28.22 10.26
CA ALA A 459 -8.61 -26.85 10.62
C ALA A 459 -7.87 -25.83 9.73
N ILE A 460 -6.60 -26.05 9.39
CA ILE A 460 -5.85 -25.20 8.46
C ILE A 460 -6.47 -25.25 7.05
N LYS A 461 -6.70 -26.45 6.50
CA LYS A 461 -7.35 -26.62 5.19
C LYS A 461 -8.71 -25.91 5.13
N LYS A 462 -9.50 -26.04 6.21
CA LYS A 462 -10.78 -25.34 6.31
C LYS A 462 -10.59 -23.84 6.35
N ALA A 463 -9.61 -23.31 7.09
CA ALA A 463 -9.36 -21.87 7.16
C ALA A 463 -8.99 -21.28 5.79
N PHE A 464 -8.17 -21.98 4.99
CA PHE A 464 -7.86 -21.59 3.63
C PHE A 464 -9.10 -21.58 2.72
N GLN A 465 -9.96 -22.63 2.81
CA GLN A 465 -11.18 -22.67 2.04
C GLN A 465 -12.16 -21.55 2.43
N ASP A 466 -12.36 -21.34 3.74
CA ASP A 466 -13.21 -20.24 4.25
C ASP A 466 -12.75 -18.87 3.72
N ALA A 467 -11.43 -18.63 3.67
CA ALA A 467 -10.88 -17.37 3.17
C ALA A 467 -11.14 -17.18 1.66
N VAL A 468 -11.02 -18.25 0.86
CA VAL A 468 -11.38 -18.19 -0.58
C VAL A 468 -12.88 -17.97 -0.76
N ASP A 469 -13.72 -18.67 0.00
CA ASP A 469 -15.18 -18.52 -0.09
C ASP A 469 -15.61 -17.10 0.29
N GLU A 470 -15.00 -16.52 1.30
CA GLU A 470 -15.25 -15.12 1.71
C GLU A 470 -14.81 -14.13 0.61
N CYS A 471 -13.65 -14.37 -0.03
CA CYS A 471 -13.21 -13.56 -1.17
C CYS A 471 -14.22 -13.59 -2.31
N LYS A 472 -14.72 -14.77 -2.67
CA LYS A 472 -15.75 -14.94 -3.71
C LYS A 472 -17.05 -14.23 -3.33
N TYR A 473 -17.51 -14.42 -2.11
CA TYR A 473 -18.73 -13.78 -1.61
C TYR A 473 -18.65 -12.26 -1.66
N GLN A 474 -17.59 -11.66 -1.13
CA GLN A 474 -17.45 -10.20 -1.08
C GLN A 474 -17.18 -9.57 -2.45
N SER A 475 -16.59 -10.29 -3.38
CA SER A 475 -16.37 -9.82 -4.77
C SER A 475 -17.55 -10.08 -5.70
N GLY A 476 -18.60 -10.77 -5.23
CA GLY A 476 -19.76 -11.11 -6.04
C GLY A 476 -19.51 -12.19 -7.10
N GLN A 477 -18.59 -13.12 -6.81
CA GLN A 477 -18.20 -14.21 -7.70
C GLN A 477 -18.75 -15.57 -7.26
#